data_01e8ba947726da266c8a5da9c626061b
#
_entry.id   01e8ba947726da266c8a5da9c626061b
#
_cell.length_a   1.000
_cell.length_b   1.000
_cell.length_c   1.000
_cell.angle_alpha   90.00
_cell.angle_beta   90.00
_cell.angle_gamma   90.00
#
_symmetry.space_group_name_H-M   'P 1'
#
loop_
_entity.id
_entity.type
_entity.pdbx_description
1 polymer ?
#
loop_
_entity_poly.entity_id
_entity_poly.type
_entity_poly.pdbx_seq_one_letter_code
_entity_poly.pdbx_strand_id
1 'polypeptide(L)'
;MRCRAIRAHVGRVPVRLMCRILAVSPSGYYAWVARPESRRAAENRRLVAEIRIIHAASRKTYGSPRVHATLQAQGKQIGEHRVARLMHANAIRAKTISKWRATTDSAHRHPVVPN
;
A
#
# COMPACT_ATOMS: atom_id res chain seq x y z
N MET A 1 -9.81 14.01 3.29
CA MET A 1 -10.72 13.28 2.37
C MET A 1 -11.78 14.16 1.73
N ARG A 2 -12.45 15.02 2.48
CA ARG A 2 -13.46 15.94 1.93
C ARG A 2 -12.92 16.86 0.85
N CYS A 3 -11.73 17.43 1.04
CA CYS A 3 -11.09 18.30 0.04
C CYS A 3 -10.74 17.58 -1.27
N ARG A 4 -10.40 16.29 -1.23
CA ARG A 4 -10.16 15.48 -2.43
C ARG A 4 -11.44 15.27 -3.26
N ALA A 5 -12.56 15.04 -2.58
CA ALA A 5 -13.85 14.92 -3.22
C ALA A 5 -14.24 16.24 -3.94
N ILE A 6 -14.02 17.38 -3.29
CA ILE A 6 -14.23 18.69 -3.89
C ILE A 6 -13.37 18.86 -5.15
N ARG A 7 -12.07 18.54 -5.05
CA ARG A 7 -11.14 18.65 -6.18
C ARG A 7 -11.53 17.78 -7.37
N ALA A 8 -12.04 16.58 -7.12
CA ALA A 8 -12.47 15.66 -8.19
C ALA A 8 -13.68 16.17 -8.99
N HIS A 9 -14.50 17.05 -8.40
CA HIS A 9 -15.72 17.56 -8.99
C HIS A 9 -15.64 19.05 -9.36
N VAL A 10 -14.45 19.65 -9.25
CA VAL A 10 -14.22 21.03 -9.72
C VAL A 10 -14.51 21.10 -11.21
N GLY A 11 -15.33 22.06 -11.61
CA GLY A 11 -15.79 22.24 -12.99
C GLY A 11 -17.18 21.70 -13.29
N ARG A 12 -17.68 20.75 -12.49
CA ARG A 12 -19.07 20.24 -12.60
C ARG A 12 -20.02 20.92 -11.61
N VAL A 13 -19.51 21.21 -10.41
CA VAL A 13 -20.28 21.81 -9.32
C VAL A 13 -19.48 22.98 -8.73
N PRO A 14 -20.13 24.10 -8.34
CA PRO A 14 -19.45 25.22 -7.70
C PRO A 14 -18.77 24.80 -6.40
N VAL A 15 -17.53 25.24 -6.21
CA VAL A 15 -16.74 24.90 -5.01
C VAL A 15 -17.44 25.34 -3.71
N ARG A 16 -18.09 26.49 -3.71
CA ARG A 16 -18.86 26.99 -2.55
C ARG A 16 -19.97 26.04 -2.13
N LEU A 17 -20.70 25.49 -3.11
CA LEU A 17 -21.78 24.54 -2.85
C LEU A 17 -21.24 23.24 -2.26
N MET A 18 -20.17 22.71 -2.83
CA MET A 18 -19.53 21.49 -2.33
C MET A 18 -18.97 21.69 -0.92
N CYS A 19 -18.34 22.83 -0.64
CA CYS A 19 -17.87 23.17 0.69
C CYS A 19 -19.01 23.23 1.72
N ARG A 20 -20.17 23.76 1.35
CA ARG A 20 -21.35 23.80 2.20
C ARG A 20 -21.87 22.40 2.50
N ILE A 21 -22.03 21.56 1.49
CA ILE A 21 -22.54 20.18 1.64
C ILE A 21 -21.59 19.32 2.48
N LEU A 22 -20.29 19.47 2.28
CA LEU A 22 -19.27 18.68 3.00
C LEU A 22 -18.81 19.29 4.32
N ALA A 23 -19.41 20.42 4.72
CA ALA A 23 -19.06 21.15 5.94
C ALA A 23 -17.55 21.49 6.00
N VAL A 24 -17.00 21.98 4.90
CA VAL A 24 -15.61 22.47 4.79
C VAL A 24 -15.64 23.95 4.50
N SER A 25 -14.76 24.73 5.16
CA SER A 25 -14.65 26.15 4.85
C SER A 25 -13.98 26.36 3.49
N PRO A 26 -14.46 27.30 2.64
CA PRO A 26 -13.80 27.60 1.36
C PRO A 26 -12.33 27.99 1.52
N SER A 27 -12.01 28.78 2.53
CA SER A 27 -10.61 29.15 2.86
C SER A 27 -9.76 27.95 3.22
N GLY A 28 -10.29 26.99 3.98
CA GLY A 28 -9.63 25.74 4.31
C GLY A 28 -9.36 24.88 3.06
N TYR A 29 -10.30 24.81 2.15
CA TYR A 29 -10.11 24.11 0.88
C TYR A 29 -9.01 24.76 0.03
N TYR A 30 -9.05 26.06 -0.17
CA TYR A 30 -8.02 26.74 -0.95
C TYR A 30 -6.63 26.67 -0.32
N ALA A 31 -6.53 26.77 1.01
CA ALA A 31 -5.29 26.55 1.73
C ALA A 31 -4.74 25.13 1.54
N TRP A 32 -5.62 24.13 1.52
CA TRP A 32 -5.24 22.75 1.25
C TRP A 32 -4.73 22.55 -0.19
N VAL A 33 -5.39 23.16 -1.18
CA VAL A 33 -4.96 23.10 -2.60
C VAL A 33 -3.60 23.78 -2.80
N ALA A 34 -3.39 24.92 -2.15
CA ALA A 34 -2.14 25.69 -2.24
C ALA A 34 -0.99 25.07 -1.44
N ARG A 35 -1.26 24.11 -0.55
CA ARG A 35 -0.23 23.49 0.29
C ARG A 35 0.70 22.64 -0.57
N PRO A 36 2.01 22.91 -0.58
CA PRO A 36 2.99 22.08 -1.26
C PRO A 36 3.05 20.69 -0.61
N GLU A 37 3.48 19.71 -1.38
CA GLU A 37 3.73 18.36 -0.88
C GLU A 37 4.71 18.42 0.29
N SER A 38 4.40 17.72 1.39
CA SER A 38 5.29 17.66 2.54
C SER A 38 6.58 16.92 2.17
N ARG A 39 7.70 17.30 2.79
CA ARG A 39 9.00 16.64 2.60
C ARG A 39 8.87 15.11 2.79
N ARG A 40 8.14 14.69 3.82
CA ARG A 40 7.90 13.27 4.10
C ARG A 40 7.08 12.57 3.01
N ALA A 41 6.10 13.24 2.43
CA ALA A 41 5.32 12.70 1.33
C ALA A 41 6.17 12.53 0.07
N ALA A 42 7.03 13.49 -0.24
CA ALA A 42 7.98 13.40 -1.34
C ALA A 42 8.99 12.26 -1.15
N GLU A 43 9.53 12.10 0.06
CA GLU A 43 10.40 10.96 0.41
C GLU A 43 9.67 9.63 0.26
N ASN A 44 8.43 9.53 0.74
CA ASN A 44 7.64 8.31 0.60
C ASN A 44 7.38 7.94 -0.86
N ARG A 45 7.13 8.93 -1.71
CA ARG A 45 6.95 8.70 -3.15
C ARG A 45 8.22 8.14 -3.79
N ARG A 46 9.40 8.68 -3.45
CA ARG A 46 10.69 8.14 -3.91
C ARG A 46 10.92 6.72 -3.41
N LEU A 47 10.62 6.46 -2.15
CA LEU A 47 10.73 5.12 -1.56
C LEU A 47 9.83 4.11 -2.25
N VAL A 48 8.60 4.48 -2.56
CA VAL A 48 7.67 3.60 -3.30
C VAL A 48 8.23 3.23 -4.67
N ALA A 49 8.83 4.18 -5.38
CA ALA A 49 9.48 3.90 -6.67
C ALA A 49 10.61 2.88 -6.53
N GLU A 50 11.46 3.01 -5.51
CA GLU A 50 12.53 2.06 -5.22
C GLU A 50 12.01 0.69 -4.78
N ILE A 51 10.99 0.67 -3.92
CA ILE A 51 10.33 -0.56 -3.51
C ILE A 51 9.77 -1.32 -4.72
N ARG A 52 9.16 -0.61 -5.66
CA ARG A 52 8.67 -1.21 -6.91
C ARG A 52 9.78 -1.81 -7.76
N ILE A 53 10.92 -1.14 -7.85
CA ILE A 53 12.10 -1.65 -8.58
C ILE A 53 12.60 -2.95 -7.92
N ILE A 54 12.78 -2.96 -6.60
CA ILE A 54 13.22 -4.14 -5.84
C ILE A 54 12.20 -5.29 -5.99
N HIS A 55 10.93 -4.99 -5.86
CA HIS A 55 9.85 -5.96 -5.98
C HIS A 55 9.79 -6.59 -7.39
N ALA A 56 9.94 -5.79 -8.44
CA ALA A 56 10.01 -6.27 -9.81
C ALA A 56 11.26 -7.13 -10.07
N ALA A 57 12.43 -6.70 -9.55
CA ALA A 57 13.68 -7.45 -9.67
C ALA A 57 13.59 -8.83 -8.98
N SER A 58 12.83 -8.95 -7.90
CA SER A 58 12.57 -10.22 -7.20
C SER A 58 11.46 -11.08 -7.83
N ARG A 59 10.99 -10.73 -9.02
CA ARG A 59 9.82 -11.37 -9.67
C ARG A 59 8.55 -11.33 -8.82
N LYS A 60 8.36 -10.24 -8.08
CA LYS A 60 7.23 -10.01 -7.16
C LYS A 60 7.16 -11.00 -5.98
N THR A 61 8.28 -11.59 -5.59
CA THR A 61 8.33 -12.57 -4.50
C THR A 61 8.66 -11.94 -3.14
N TYR A 62 9.31 -10.76 -3.11
CA TYR A 62 9.72 -10.12 -1.87
C TYR A 62 8.55 -9.45 -1.14
N GLY A 63 8.38 -9.81 0.13
CA GLY A 63 7.54 -9.10 1.08
C GLY A 63 8.29 -7.95 1.77
N SER A 64 7.61 -7.24 2.67
CA SER A 64 8.19 -6.09 3.38
C SER A 64 9.51 -6.39 4.12
N PRO A 65 9.71 -7.54 4.80
CA PRO A 65 10.99 -7.81 5.47
C PRO A 65 12.18 -7.87 4.51
N ARG A 66 12.02 -8.53 3.37
CA ARG A 66 13.10 -8.67 2.39
C ARG A 66 13.36 -7.38 1.62
N VAL A 67 12.31 -6.63 1.29
CA VAL A 67 12.43 -5.29 0.70
C VAL A 67 13.16 -4.34 1.66
N HIS A 68 12.81 -4.37 2.94
CA HIS A 68 13.48 -3.61 3.99
C HIS A 68 14.98 -3.97 4.09
N ALA A 69 15.31 -5.27 4.12
CA ALA A 69 16.69 -5.72 4.15
C ALA A 69 17.49 -5.25 2.94
N THR A 70 16.90 -5.27 1.75
CA THR A 70 17.53 -4.77 0.51
C THR A 70 17.77 -3.27 0.58
N LEU A 71 16.80 -2.49 1.09
CA LEU A 71 16.96 -1.04 1.28
C LEU A 71 18.05 -0.70 2.31
N GLN A 72 18.13 -1.47 3.40
CA GLN A 72 19.23 -1.33 4.37
C GLN A 72 20.59 -1.63 3.75
N ALA A 73 20.71 -2.66 2.93
CA ALA A 73 21.94 -2.99 2.20
C ALA A 73 22.37 -1.86 1.24
N GLN A 74 21.41 -1.07 0.74
CA GLN A 74 21.68 0.11 -0.07
C GLN A 74 22.02 1.37 0.76
N GLY A 75 22.15 1.23 2.08
CA GLY A 75 22.49 2.33 2.99
C GLY A 75 21.33 3.20 3.43
N LYS A 76 20.09 2.78 3.22
CA LYS A 76 18.91 3.53 3.63
C LYS A 76 18.45 3.13 5.02
N GLN A 77 18.39 4.09 5.91
CA GLN A 77 17.89 3.90 7.28
C GLN A 77 16.37 4.15 7.32
N ILE A 78 15.61 3.11 7.05
CA ILE A 78 14.14 3.18 7.05
C ILE A 78 13.61 2.03 7.90
N GLY A 79 12.60 2.32 8.74
CA GLY A 79 11.96 1.29 9.55
C GLY A 79 11.14 0.30 8.72
N GLU A 80 11.14 -0.96 9.10
CA GLU A 80 10.35 -2.02 8.44
C GLU A 80 8.87 -1.70 8.38
N HIS A 81 8.30 -1.17 9.46
CA HIS A 81 6.88 -0.77 9.49
C HIS A 81 6.53 0.33 8.48
N ARG A 82 7.47 1.25 8.21
CA ARG A 82 7.27 2.26 7.17
C ARG A 82 7.22 1.62 5.79
N VAL A 83 8.12 0.69 5.51
CA VAL A 83 8.14 -0.08 4.26
C VAL A 83 6.86 -0.88 4.08
N ALA A 84 6.44 -1.62 5.10
CA ALA A 84 5.20 -2.41 5.08
C ALA A 84 3.97 -1.54 4.82
N ARG A 85 3.87 -0.38 5.46
CA ARG A 85 2.78 0.57 5.28
C ARG A 85 2.74 1.14 3.87
N LEU A 86 3.88 1.50 3.30
CA LEU A 86 3.98 2.02 1.93
C LEU A 86 3.62 0.94 0.91
N MET A 87 4.08 -0.29 1.10
CA MET A 87 3.70 -1.42 0.25
C MET A 87 2.21 -1.68 0.29
N HIS A 88 1.61 -1.70 1.48
CA HIS A 88 0.17 -1.89 1.64
C HIS A 88 -0.64 -0.78 0.97
N ALA A 89 -0.25 0.48 1.17
CA ALA A 89 -0.93 1.64 0.58
C ALA A 89 -0.89 1.66 -0.96
N ASN A 90 0.14 1.07 -1.56
CA ASN A 90 0.33 1.01 -3.01
C ASN A 90 -0.03 -0.36 -3.62
N ALA A 91 -0.69 -1.23 -2.88
CA ALA A 91 -1.09 -2.58 -3.30
C ALA A 91 0.10 -3.44 -3.80
N ILE A 92 1.29 -3.24 -3.26
CA ILE A 92 2.47 -4.04 -3.55
C ILE A 92 2.47 -5.24 -2.60
N ARG A 93 2.24 -6.43 -3.13
CA ARG A 93 2.16 -7.67 -2.35
C ARG A 93 3.15 -8.69 -2.88
N ALA A 94 3.74 -9.47 -1.97
CA ALA A 94 4.52 -10.63 -2.34
C ALA A 94 3.64 -11.67 -3.04
N LYS A 95 4.17 -12.32 -4.06
CA LYS A 95 3.50 -13.44 -4.70
C LYS A 95 3.42 -14.59 -3.69
N THR A 96 2.21 -14.93 -3.26
CA THR A 96 1.97 -16.06 -2.37
C THR A 96 2.01 -17.35 -3.15
N ILE A 97 2.68 -18.36 -2.58
CA ILE A 97 2.62 -19.73 -3.07
C ILE A 97 1.19 -20.24 -2.85
N SER A 98 0.64 -20.98 -3.81
CA SER A 98 -0.65 -21.61 -3.66
C SER A 98 -0.71 -22.43 -2.36
N LYS A 99 -1.85 -22.36 -1.71
CA LYS A 99 -2.09 -23.05 -0.45
C LYS A 99 -1.70 -24.51 -0.58
N TRP A 100 -0.91 -25.02 0.37
CA TRP A 100 -0.60 -26.45 0.45
C TRP A 100 -1.92 -27.25 0.42
N ARG A 101 -1.97 -28.25 -0.44
CA ARG A 101 -3.09 -29.17 -0.55
C ARG A 101 -2.67 -30.52 0.01
N ALA A 102 -3.38 -31.01 1.01
CA ALA A 102 -3.17 -32.36 1.47
C ALA A 102 -3.47 -33.36 0.32
N THR A 103 -2.48 -34.15 -0.04
CA THR A 103 -2.59 -35.15 -1.09
C THR A 103 -3.01 -36.50 -0.54
N THR A 104 -2.86 -36.71 0.77
CA THR A 104 -3.23 -37.94 1.48
C THR A 104 -4.22 -37.63 2.59
N ASP A 105 -5.29 -38.38 2.63
CA ASP A 105 -6.27 -38.38 3.73
C ASP A 105 -6.11 -39.69 4.51
N SER A 106 -5.60 -39.59 5.74
CA SER A 106 -5.44 -40.73 6.62
C SER A 106 -6.73 -41.09 7.36
N ALA A 107 -7.78 -40.25 7.22
CA ALA A 107 -9.09 -40.52 7.86
C ALA A 107 -10.02 -41.38 6.96
N HIS A 108 -9.45 -42.33 6.20
CA HIS A 108 -10.25 -43.24 5.40
C HIS A 108 -10.96 -44.29 6.28
N ARG A 109 -12.11 -44.74 5.83
CA ARG A 109 -12.94 -45.80 6.53
C ARG A 109 -12.53 -47.24 6.18
N HIS A 110 -11.40 -47.43 5.51
CA HIS A 110 -10.92 -48.75 5.19
C HIS A 110 -10.31 -49.42 6.43
N PRO A 111 -10.64 -50.71 6.67
CA PRO A 111 -10.06 -51.45 7.79
C PRO A 111 -8.55 -51.56 7.64
N VAL A 112 -7.81 -51.24 8.72
CA VAL A 112 -6.37 -51.42 8.77
C VAL A 112 -6.09 -52.89 9.09
N VAL A 113 -5.41 -53.59 8.20
CA VAL A 113 -5.00 -54.98 8.45
C VAL A 113 -3.91 -54.96 9.51
N PRO A 114 -4.05 -55.70 10.62
CA PRO A 114 -2.99 -55.79 11.61
C PRO A 114 -1.76 -56.53 11.04
N ASN A 115 -0.57 -56.06 11.43
CA ASN A 115 0.69 -56.74 11.09
C ASN A 115 0.83 -58.07 11.78
#